data_43abb795c883ed6edbf9bf854791e55c
#
_entry.id   43abb795c883ed6edbf9bf854791e55c
#
_cell.length_a   1.000
_cell.length_b   1.000
_cell.length_c   1.000
_cell.angle_alpha   90.00
_cell.angle_beta   90.00
_cell.angle_gamma   90.00
#
_symmetry.space_group_name_H-M   'P 1'
#
loop_
_entity.id
_entity.type
_entity.pdbx_description
1 polymer ?
#
loop_
_entity_poly.entity_id
_entity_poly.type
_entity_poly.pdbx_seq_one_letter_code
_entity_poly.pdbx_strand_id
1 'polypeptide(L)'
;MTRMRLTIGVAVAGLALAASALAAPTATSVTVTAGKPSELRFTLSKKTVPAGAVTFKVTNKGTVIHDFKIAGKKTKMLAGGRSATLKVTLKKGKAAFLCTVPGHAAAGMKGTITVK
;
A
#
# COMPACT_ATOMS: atom_id res chain seq x y z
N MET A 1 -46.61 60.41 7.21
CA MET A 1 -46.76 58.92 7.05
C MET A 1 -45.42 58.33 6.96
N THR A 2 -44.94 57.81 8.07
CA THR A 2 -43.60 57.15 8.13
C THR A 2 -43.72 55.72 7.77
N ARG A 3 -43.22 55.36 6.61
CA ARG A 3 -43.16 53.94 6.22
C ARG A 3 -41.96 53.31 6.89
N MET A 4 -42.24 52.52 7.89
CA MET A 4 -41.23 51.70 8.55
C MET A 4 -40.86 50.51 7.62
N ARG A 5 -39.66 50.57 7.07
CA ARG A 5 -39.13 49.42 6.29
C ARG A 5 -38.51 48.45 7.28
N LEU A 6 -39.23 47.35 7.46
CA LEU A 6 -38.71 46.21 8.20
C LEU A 6 -37.70 45.50 7.30
N THR A 7 -36.42 45.70 7.48
CA THR A 7 -35.40 44.89 6.85
C THR A 7 -35.29 43.61 7.63
N ILE A 8 -35.87 42.55 7.10
CA ILE A 8 -35.63 41.23 7.63
C ILE A 8 -34.21 40.85 7.17
N GLY A 9 -33.27 40.99 8.05
CA GLY A 9 -31.94 40.42 7.85
C GLY A 9 -32.07 38.91 7.95
N VAL A 10 -32.02 38.21 6.83
CA VAL A 10 -31.84 36.76 6.82
C VAL A 10 -30.39 36.52 7.20
N ALA A 11 -30.15 36.25 8.48
CA ALA A 11 -28.91 35.65 8.88
C ALA A 11 -28.89 34.24 8.36
N VAL A 12 -28.28 34.05 7.21
CA VAL A 12 -27.90 32.70 6.78
C VAL A 12 -26.79 32.28 7.71
N ALA A 13 -27.15 31.63 8.80
CA ALA A 13 -26.19 30.84 9.56
C ALA A 13 -25.67 29.78 8.59
N GLY A 14 -24.54 30.05 7.96
CA GLY A 14 -23.83 29.06 7.21
C GLY A 14 -23.51 27.93 8.18
N LEU A 15 -24.32 26.88 8.12
CA LEU A 15 -23.97 25.63 8.75
C LEU A 15 -22.72 25.14 8.01
N ALA A 16 -21.56 25.52 8.50
CA ALA A 16 -20.34 24.86 8.14
C ALA A 16 -20.50 23.43 8.65
N LEU A 17 -21.04 22.55 7.83
CA LEU A 17 -20.84 21.15 7.97
C LEU A 17 -19.32 20.96 7.91
N ALA A 18 -18.70 21.01 9.07
CA ALA A 18 -17.46 20.33 9.24
C ALA A 18 -17.79 18.85 8.99
N ALA A 19 -17.78 18.46 7.72
CA ALA A 19 -17.70 17.08 7.40
C ALA A 19 -16.44 16.63 8.12
N SER A 20 -16.61 15.98 9.28
CA SER A 20 -15.58 15.10 9.79
C SER A 20 -15.39 14.09 8.67
N ALA A 21 -14.48 14.43 7.77
CA ALA A 21 -13.99 13.47 6.82
C ALA A 21 -13.50 12.33 7.70
N LEU A 22 -14.31 11.27 7.78
CA LEU A 22 -13.78 9.97 8.15
C LEU A 22 -12.65 9.78 7.14
N ALA A 23 -11.43 10.08 7.60
CA ALA A 23 -10.26 9.83 6.80
C ALA A 23 -10.36 8.37 6.41
N ALA A 24 -10.56 8.11 5.12
CA ALA A 24 -10.46 6.78 4.59
C ALA A 24 -9.14 6.21 5.12
N PRO A 25 -9.10 4.98 5.69
CA PRO A 25 -7.86 4.41 6.15
C PRO A 25 -6.84 4.52 5.02
N THR A 26 -5.79 5.29 5.28
CA THR A 26 -4.72 5.47 4.32
C THR A 26 -4.06 4.11 4.12
N ALA A 27 -4.03 3.62 2.89
CA ALA A 27 -3.34 2.38 2.56
C ALA A 27 -1.88 2.50 2.98
N THR A 28 -1.40 1.51 3.71
CA THR A 28 0.01 1.41 4.05
C THR A 28 0.82 1.14 2.79
N SER A 29 1.88 1.89 2.58
CA SER A 29 2.79 1.70 1.45
C SER A 29 4.07 1.02 1.90
N VAL A 30 4.46 -0.04 1.20
CA VAL A 30 5.70 -0.79 1.42
C VAL A 30 6.48 -0.81 0.12
N THR A 31 7.73 -0.37 0.16
CA THR A 31 8.65 -0.50 -0.95
C THR A 31 9.33 -1.86 -0.88
N VAL A 32 9.28 -2.62 -1.96
CA VAL A 32 9.92 -3.92 -2.10
C VAL A 32 11.00 -3.82 -3.17
N THR A 33 12.21 -4.13 -2.82
CA THR A 33 13.32 -4.23 -3.76
C THR A 33 13.68 -5.68 -3.96
N ALA A 34 13.47 -6.19 -5.16
CA ALA A 34 13.90 -7.53 -5.56
C ALA A 34 15.34 -7.48 -6.07
N GLY A 35 16.14 -8.49 -5.74
CA GLY A 35 17.53 -8.56 -6.18
C GLY A 35 18.50 -7.81 -5.30
N LYS A 36 18.13 -7.43 -4.09
CA LYS A 36 18.97 -6.76 -3.10
C LYS A 36 18.69 -7.31 -1.69
N PRO A 37 19.71 -7.44 -0.84
CA PRO A 37 21.14 -7.10 -0.99
C PRO A 37 21.91 -7.98 -1.96
N SER A 38 21.35 -9.09 -2.39
CA SER A 38 21.88 -9.98 -3.42
C SER A 38 20.76 -10.44 -4.35
N GLU A 39 21.08 -11.09 -5.46
CA GLU A 39 20.13 -11.43 -6.52
C GLU A 39 18.89 -12.18 -6.02
N LEU A 40 19.06 -13.15 -5.14
CA LEU A 40 17.97 -14.00 -4.65
C LEU A 40 17.48 -13.55 -3.27
N ARG A 41 17.28 -12.25 -3.09
CA ARG A 41 16.80 -11.63 -1.85
C ARG A 41 15.80 -10.51 -2.15
N PHE A 42 14.96 -10.23 -1.15
CA PHE A 42 14.13 -9.03 -1.10
C PHE A 42 14.58 -8.10 0.01
N THR A 43 14.45 -6.81 -0.23
CA THR A 43 14.54 -5.79 0.82
C THR A 43 13.19 -5.07 0.89
N LEU A 44 12.58 -5.02 2.06
CA LEU A 44 11.32 -4.34 2.31
C LEU A 44 11.55 -3.12 3.20
N SER A 45 10.88 -2.01 2.89
CA SER A 45 10.93 -0.80 3.70
C SER A 45 10.24 -0.95 5.07
N LYS A 46 9.29 -1.89 5.17
CA LYS A 46 8.56 -2.20 6.40
C LYS A 46 8.37 -3.71 6.51
N LYS A 47 8.58 -4.26 7.68
CA LYS A 47 8.33 -5.68 7.98
C LYS A 47 7.16 -5.88 8.96
N THR A 48 6.60 -4.79 9.43
CA THR A 48 5.41 -4.75 10.28
C THR A 48 4.46 -3.71 9.72
N VAL A 49 3.22 -4.09 9.50
CA VAL A 49 2.17 -3.24 8.95
C VAL A 49 0.86 -3.44 9.71
N PRO A 50 -0.03 -2.44 9.77
CA PRO A 50 -1.37 -2.65 10.29
C PRO A 50 -2.18 -3.54 9.35
N ALA A 51 -3.15 -4.28 9.91
CA ALA A 51 -4.13 -5.02 9.11
C ALA A 51 -4.91 -4.08 8.21
N GLY A 52 -5.26 -4.54 7.02
CA GLY A 52 -6.02 -3.77 6.04
C GLY A 52 -5.28 -3.66 4.71
N ALA A 53 -5.60 -2.61 3.95
CA ALA A 53 -5.04 -2.39 2.63
C ALA A 53 -3.56 -2.02 2.70
N VAL A 54 -2.75 -2.74 1.93
CA VAL A 54 -1.31 -2.48 1.79
C VAL A 54 -0.98 -2.39 0.30
N THR A 55 -0.25 -1.35 -0.05
CA THR A 55 0.26 -1.15 -1.41
C THR A 55 1.74 -1.46 -1.43
N PHE A 56 2.12 -2.47 -2.19
CA PHE A 56 3.51 -2.86 -2.41
C PHE A 56 4.00 -2.25 -3.72
N LYS A 57 5.04 -1.45 -3.63
CA LYS A 57 5.76 -0.94 -4.81
C LYS A 57 7.00 -1.78 -5.00
N VAL A 58 6.98 -2.64 -6.01
CA VAL A 58 8.02 -3.64 -6.25
C VAL A 58 8.89 -3.18 -7.41
N THR A 59 10.18 -3.08 -7.18
CA THR A 59 11.17 -2.77 -8.21
C THR A 59 12.20 -3.89 -8.27
N ASN A 60 12.46 -4.42 -9.45
CA ASN A 60 13.54 -5.37 -9.66
C ASN A 60 14.85 -4.63 -9.91
N LYS A 61 15.75 -4.67 -8.96
CA LYS A 61 17.11 -4.12 -9.08
C LYS A 61 18.17 -5.20 -9.29
N GLY A 62 17.74 -6.43 -9.53
CA GLY A 62 18.59 -7.52 -9.94
C GLY A 62 18.78 -7.57 -11.46
N THR A 63 19.44 -8.62 -11.93
CA THR A 63 19.75 -8.85 -13.35
C THR A 63 18.85 -9.90 -13.98
N VAL A 64 18.25 -10.79 -13.18
CA VAL A 64 17.32 -11.79 -13.66
C VAL A 64 15.88 -11.39 -13.34
N ILE A 65 14.91 -12.08 -13.95
CA ILE A 65 13.49 -11.82 -13.69
C ILE A 65 13.11 -12.22 -12.28
N HIS A 66 12.26 -11.43 -11.66
CA HIS A 66 11.65 -11.70 -10.36
C HIS A 66 10.19 -11.29 -10.37
N ASP A 67 9.42 -11.86 -9.44
CA ASP A 67 8.11 -11.36 -9.07
C ASP A 67 8.00 -11.28 -7.54
N PHE A 68 6.86 -10.79 -7.07
CA PHE A 68 6.55 -10.71 -5.64
C PHE A 68 5.14 -11.23 -5.41
N LYS A 69 5.03 -12.26 -4.59
CA LYS A 69 3.76 -12.88 -4.21
C LYS A 69 3.54 -12.79 -2.71
N ILE A 70 2.36 -12.34 -2.31
CA ILE A 70 1.91 -12.30 -0.92
C ILE A 70 0.39 -12.48 -0.85
N ALA A 71 -0.09 -13.22 0.15
CA ALA A 71 -1.51 -13.43 0.39
C ALA A 71 -2.30 -13.87 -0.87
N GLY A 72 -1.72 -14.74 -1.68
CA GLY A 72 -2.33 -15.28 -2.91
C GLY A 72 -2.35 -14.31 -4.10
N LYS A 73 -1.80 -13.12 -3.97
CA LYS A 73 -1.66 -12.14 -5.06
C LYS A 73 -0.21 -11.97 -5.45
N LYS A 74 0.04 -11.73 -6.72
CA LYS A 74 1.41 -11.56 -7.23
C LYS A 74 1.50 -10.47 -8.28
N THR A 75 2.68 -9.90 -8.42
CA THR A 75 3.01 -9.04 -9.56
C THR A 75 3.17 -9.86 -10.83
N LYS A 76 3.19 -9.18 -11.97
CA LYS A 76 3.75 -9.77 -13.18
C LYS A 76 5.25 -10.05 -12.99
N MET A 77 5.84 -10.86 -13.87
CA MET A 77 7.29 -11.02 -13.92
C MET A 77 7.96 -9.71 -14.31
N LEU A 78 8.95 -9.29 -13.53
CA LEU A 78 9.68 -8.05 -13.72
C LEU A 78 11.09 -8.34 -14.20
N ALA A 79 11.42 -7.87 -15.39
CA ALA A 79 12.81 -7.82 -15.84
C ALA A 79 13.61 -6.81 -15.00
N GLY A 80 14.93 -6.91 -15.02
CA GLY A 80 15.79 -5.97 -14.31
C GLY A 80 15.46 -4.51 -14.66
N GLY A 81 15.31 -3.67 -13.63
CA GLY A 81 14.94 -2.26 -13.75
C GLY A 81 13.44 -1.97 -13.85
N ARG A 82 12.59 -3.00 -13.94
CA ARG A 82 11.13 -2.82 -14.03
C ARG A 82 10.48 -2.79 -12.66
N SER A 83 9.32 -2.14 -12.59
CA SER A 83 8.53 -1.96 -11.38
C SER A 83 7.08 -2.35 -11.60
N ALA A 84 6.40 -2.74 -10.53
CA ALA A 84 4.96 -2.96 -10.49
C ALA A 84 4.41 -2.58 -9.13
N THR A 85 3.12 -2.27 -9.08
CA THR A 85 2.40 -2.01 -7.85
C THR A 85 1.42 -3.16 -7.59
N LEU A 86 1.41 -3.67 -6.37
CA LEU A 86 0.51 -4.73 -5.92
C LEU A 86 -0.28 -4.24 -4.72
N LYS A 87 -1.60 -4.21 -4.84
CA LYS A 87 -2.51 -3.85 -3.74
C LYS A 87 -3.11 -5.12 -3.14
N VAL A 88 -2.96 -5.28 -1.84
CA VAL A 88 -3.40 -6.47 -1.11
C VAL A 88 -4.04 -6.07 0.20
N THR A 89 -5.12 -6.74 0.58
CA THR A 89 -5.66 -6.64 1.93
C THR A 89 -5.05 -7.73 2.79
N LEU A 90 -4.33 -7.34 3.84
CA LEU A 90 -3.68 -8.26 4.76
C LEU A 90 -4.47 -8.39 6.06
N LYS A 91 -4.60 -9.62 6.52
CA LYS A 91 -5.21 -9.97 7.80
C LYS A 91 -4.15 -10.00 8.90
N LYS A 92 -4.57 -9.70 10.13
CA LYS A 92 -3.73 -9.84 11.32
C LYS A 92 -3.04 -11.22 11.36
N GLY A 93 -1.76 -11.22 11.66
CA GLY A 93 -0.94 -12.44 11.75
C GLY A 93 0.35 -12.32 10.95
N LYS A 94 0.86 -13.44 10.49
CA LYS A 94 2.04 -13.50 9.63
C LYS A 94 1.63 -13.67 8.17
N ALA A 95 2.17 -12.85 7.30
CA ALA A 95 1.97 -12.94 5.87
C ALA A 95 3.29 -13.30 5.18
N ALA A 96 3.36 -14.49 4.62
CA ALA A 96 4.54 -14.94 3.90
C ALA A 96 4.57 -14.34 2.49
N PHE A 97 5.74 -13.93 2.06
CA PHE A 97 5.97 -13.48 0.68
C PHE A 97 7.12 -14.26 0.06
N LEU A 98 7.12 -14.36 -1.26
CA LEU A 98 8.16 -15.06 -2.00
C LEU A 98 8.21 -14.61 -3.47
N CYS A 99 9.32 -14.94 -4.14
CA CYS A 99 9.44 -14.92 -5.58
C CYS A 99 9.01 -16.27 -6.14
N THR A 100 8.15 -16.27 -7.16
CA THR A 100 7.61 -17.52 -7.73
C THR A 100 8.49 -18.12 -8.84
N VAL A 101 9.57 -17.45 -9.23
CA VAL A 101 10.52 -18.01 -10.20
C VAL A 101 11.08 -19.32 -9.64
N PRO A 102 11.04 -20.43 -10.39
CA PRO A 102 11.51 -21.72 -9.88
C PRO A 102 12.90 -21.65 -9.26
N GLY A 103 13.03 -22.19 -8.05
CA GLY A 103 14.30 -22.22 -7.31
C GLY A 103 14.63 -20.96 -6.50
N HIS A 104 14.02 -19.82 -6.78
CA HIS A 104 14.36 -18.57 -6.10
C HIS A 104 13.93 -18.58 -4.63
N ALA A 105 12.71 -18.98 -4.32
CA ALA A 105 12.24 -19.07 -2.93
C ALA A 105 13.06 -20.10 -2.14
N ALA A 106 13.35 -21.26 -2.72
CA ALA A 106 14.17 -22.30 -2.09
C ALA A 106 15.60 -21.78 -1.76
N ALA A 107 16.13 -20.89 -2.59
CA ALA A 107 17.43 -20.26 -2.37
C ALA A 107 17.39 -19.10 -1.36
N GLY A 108 16.21 -18.74 -0.85
CA GLY A 108 16.03 -17.74 0.19
C GLY A 108 15.32 -16.46 -0.23
N MET A 109 14.80 -16.37 -1.47
CA MET A 109 14.03 -15.21 -1.93
C MET A 109 12.60 -15.27 -1.42
N LYS A 110 12.45 -15.11 -0.12
CA LYS A 110 11.21 -15.21 0.65
C LYS A 110 11.35 -14.53 2.01
N GLY A 111 10.25 -14.32 2.68
CA GLY A 111 10.22 -13.80 4.02
C GLY A 111 8.81 -13.69 4.57
N THR A 112 8.66 -12.97 5.66
CA THR A 112 7.39 -12.80 6.36
C THR A 112 7.22 -11.36 6.80
N ILE A 113 5.99 -10.83 6.63
CA ILE A 113 5.56 -9.56 7.21
C ILE A 113 4.67 -9.85 8.42
N THR A 114 4.87 -9.13 9.51
CA THR A 114 3.99 -9.14 10.66
C THR A 114 2.87 -8.14 10.44
N VAL A 115 1.62 -8.60 10.54
CA VAL A 115 0.42 -7.78 10.39
C VAL A 115 -0.25 -7.66 11.76
N LYS A 116 -0.37 -6.44 12.24
CA LYS A 116 -0.90 -6.13 13.58
C LYS A 116 -2.35 -5.68 13.56
#